data_4a385acc8f6363aafc4a41619c41c0d3
#
_entry.id   4a385acc8f6363aafc4a41619c41c0d3
#
_cell.length_a   1.000
_cell.length_b   1.000
_cell.length_c   1.000
_cell.angle_alpha   90.00
_cell.angle_beta   90.00
_cell.angle_gamma   90.00
#
_symmetry.space_group_name_H-M   'P 1'
#
loop_
_entity.id
_entity.type
_entity.pdbx_description
1 polymer ?
#
loop_
_entity_poly.entity_id
_entity_poly.type
_entity_poly.pdbx_seq_one_letter_code
_entity_poly.pdbx_strand_id
1 'polypeptide(L)'
;MNQYQWNWGVILQGVPDTEEFYYQWLLSGLGWTIATALCAWVIALVIGTLVGVGRTVPNKAVSGLTTAYVELFRNVPLIVQMFLWFFVFPEFLPETASNWVKQSMPLPEFSTAVIALGFYTSARVAEQVRTGILTLSRGQKNAGLALGLTLGQTYRYVMLPMAFRIIVPPLTSEFMNIFKNSAVALAIGLTELTFQMRQMTGEYAPANPIEVIDRKSVV
;
A
#
# COMPACT_ATOMS: atom_id res chain seq x y z
N MET A 1 -37.66 -6.75 21.09
CA MET A 1 -36.41 -7.24 20.50
C MET A 1 -36.55 -7.10 19.00
N ASN A 2 -35.95 -6.09 18.38
CA ASN A 2 -35.93 -5.93 16.94
C ASN A 2 -35.08 -7.01 16.32
N GLN A 3 -35.68 -7.96 15.62
CA GLN A 3 -34.96 -8.97 14.88
C GLN A 3 -34.22 -8.27 13.73
N TYR A 4 -32.92 -8.31 13.75
CA TYR A 4 -32.06 -7.85 12.67
C TYR A 4 -32.29 -8.74 11.45
N GLN A 5 -32.82 -8.15 10.37
CA GLN A 5 -33.13 -8.88 9.13
C GLN A 5 -32.03 -8.54 8.10
N TRP A 6 -31.15 -9.47 7.85
CA TRP A 6 -30.17 -9.37 6.78
C TRP A 6 -30.84 -9.47 5.41
N ASN A 7 -30.66 -8.47 4.57
CA ASN A 7 -31.17 -8.49 3.20
C ASN A 7 -30.01 -8.60 2.18
N TRP A 8 -29.52 -9.79 2.00
CA TRP A 8 -28.46 -10.07 1.02
C TRP A 8 -28.91 -9.88 -0.44
N GLY A 9 -30.23 -9.86 -0.70
CA GLY A 9 -30.81 -9.61 -2.02
C GLY A 9 -30.49 -8.23 -2.60
N VAL A 10 -30.07 -7.28 -1.76
CA VAL A 10 -29.68 -5.93 -2.20
C VAL A 10 -28.53 -5.97 -3.21
N ILE A 11 -27.58 -6.89 -3.05
CA ILE A 11 -26.41 -7.03 -3.94
C ILE A 11 -26.82 -7.30 -5.39
N LEU A 12 -28.00 -7.92 -5.58
CA LEU A 12 -28.56 -8.26 -6.90
C LEU A 12 -29.54 -7.20 -7.43
N GLN A 13 -29.76 -6.12 -6.69
CA GLN A 13 -30.64 -5.04 -7.15
C GLN A 13 -29.91 -4.10 -8.10
N GLY A 14 -30.67 -3.50 -9.03
CA GLY A 14 -30.19 -2.44 -9.90
C GLY A 14 -29.90 -1.16 -9.11
N VAL A 15 -28.86 -0.46 -9.48
CA VAL A 15 -28.53 0.86 -8.93
C VAL A 15 -29.51 1.88 -9.51
N PRO A 16 -30.18 2.72 -8.69
CA PRO A 16 -31.07 3.76 -9.20
C PRO A 16 -30.37 4.64 -10.25
N ASP A 17 -31.10 5.02 -11.27
CA ASP A 17 -30.65 5.90 -12.37
C ASP A 17 -29.48 5.35 -13.22
N THR A 18 -29.15 4.06 -13.09
CA THR A 18 -28.12 3.38 -13.91
C THR A 18 -28.63 2.02 -14.40
N GLU A 19 -27.98 1.46 -15.45
CA GLU A 19 -28.23 0.09 -15.90
C GLU A 19 -27.40 -0.95 -15.15
N GLU A 20 -26.63 -0.53 -14.13
CA GLU A 20 -25.71 -1.37 -13.38
C GLU A 20 -26.37 -2.00 -12.16
N PHE A 21 -25.77 -3.09 -11.67
CA PHE A 21 -26.15 -3.75 -10.42
C PHE A 21 -25.10 -3.51 -9.34
N TYR A 22 -25.50 -3.52 -8.08
CA TYR A 22 -24.55 -3.32 -6.96
C TYR A 22 -23.41 -4.33 -6.92
N TYR A 23 -23.61 -5.58 -7.34
CA TYR A 23 -22.52 -6.55 -7.42
C TYR A 23 -21.44 -6.14 -8.43
N GLN A 24 -21.80 -5.44 -9.52
CA GLN A 24 -20.82 -4.94 -10.50
C GLN A 24 -19.96 -3.85 -9.89
N TRP A 25 -20.52 -2.97 -9.09
CA TRP A 25 -19.78 -1.96 -8.34
C TRP A 25 -18.79 -2.61 -7.38
N LEU A 26 -19.23 -3.62 -6.62
CA LEU A 26 -18.35 -4.35 -5.69
C LEU A 26 -17.23 -5.08 -6.41
N LEU A 27 -17.51 -5.73 -7.55
CA LEU A 27 -16.48 -6.41 -8.33
C LEU A 27 -15.48 -5.42 -8.95
N SER A 28 -15.96 -4.29 -9.48
CA SER A 28 -15.11 -3.22 -9.97
C SER A 28 -14.22 -2.66 -8.86
N GLY A 29 -14.82 -2.31 -7.71
CA GLY A 29 -14.07 -1.82 -6.55
C GLY A 29 -13.05 -2.83 -6.03
N LEU A 30 -13.39 -4.12 -6.00
CA LEU A 30 -12.45 -5.18 -5.64
C LEU A 30 -11.28 -5.26 -6.65
N GLY A 31 -11.57 -5.12 -7.94
CA GLY A 31 -10.55 -5.05 -8.99
C GLY A 31 -9.56 -3.91 -8.76
N TRP A 32 -10.05 -2.71 -8.47
CA TRP A 32 -9.21 -1.55 -8.14
C TRP A 32 -8.40 -1.74 -6.86
N THR A 33 -8.99 -2.32 -5.81
CA THR A 33 -8.30 -2.67 -4.57
C THR A 33 -7.12 -3.61 -4.85
N ILE A 34 -7.36 -4.70 -5.59
CA ILE A 34 -6.33 -5.70 -5.93
C ILE A 34 -5.25 -5.08 -6.79
N ALA A 35 -5.61 -4.37 -7.86
CA ALA A 35 -4.66 -3.74 -8.77
C ALA A 35 -3.75 -2.74 -8.02
N THR A 36 -4.33 -1.84 -7.21
CA THR A 36 -3.59 -0.87 -6.42
C THR A 36 -2.63 -1.55 -5.45
N ALA A 37 -3.12 -2.55 -4.70
CA ALA A 37 -2.31 -3.26 -3.72
C ALA A 37 -1.15 -4.02 -4.38
N LEU A 38 -1.38 -4.73 -5.48
CA LEU A 38 -0.34 -5.50 -6.16
C LEU A 38 0.71 -4.60 -6.81
N CYS A 39 0.30 -3.53 -7.51
CA CYS A 39 1.25 -2.58 -8.10
C CYS A 39 2.09 -1.88 -7.02
N ALA A 40 1.46 -1.42 -5.94
CA ALA A 40 2.16 -0.80 -4.81
C ALA A 40 3.08 -1.80 -4.09
N TRP A 41 2.68 -3.08 -4.00
CA TRP A 41 3.52 -4.13 -3.40
C TRP A 41 4.82 -4.35 -4.16
N VAL A 42 4.80 -4.35 -5.49
CA VAL A 42 6.01 -4.46 -6.31
C VAL A 42 6.96 -3.31 -6.01
N ILE A 43 6.47 -2.08 -5.98
CA ILE A 43 7.26 -0.89 -5.62
C ILE A 43 7.83 -1.05 -4.20
N ALA A 44 6.98 -1.46 -3.25
CA ALA A 44 7.37 -1.63 -1.85
C ALA A 44 8.47 -2.67 -1.68
N LEU A 45 8.40 -3.80 -2.38
CA LEU A 45 9.43 -4.84 -2.33
C LEU A 45 10.76 -4.37 -2.92
N VAL A 46 10.72 -3.75 -4.09
CA VAL A 46 11.95 -3.29 -4.77
C VAL A 46 12.63 -2.20 -3.94
N ILE A 47 11.93 -1.10 -3.66
CA ILE A 47 12.51 0.03 -2.93
C ILE A 47 12.84 -0.38 -1.49
N GLY A 48 11.92 -1.07 -0.81
CA GLY A 48 12.11 -1.49 0.58
C GLY A 48 13.30 -2.43 0.76
N THR A 49 13.51 -3.36 -0.19
CA THR A 49 14.70 -4.23 -0.13
C THR A 49 15.99 -3.45 -0.32
N LEU A 50 16.06 -2.57 -1.32
CA LEU A 50 17.23 -1.74 -1.57
C LEU A 50 17.56 -0.83 -0.39
N VAL A 51 16.55 -0.14 0.14
CA VAL A 51 16.68 0.74 1.31
C VAL A 51 17.06 -0.05 2.56
N GLY A 52 16.41 -1.20 2.79
CA GLY A 52 16.68 -2.05 3.95
C GLY A 52 18.12 -2.60 3.96
N VAL A 53 18.60 -3.07 2.81
CA VAL A 53 20.01 -3.47 2.63
C VAL A 53 20.93 -2.27 2.83
N GLY A 54 20.63 -1.12 2.24
CA GLY A 54 21.41 0.12 2.36
C GLY A 54 21.62 0.55 3.80
N ARG A 55 20.66 0.30 4.70
CA ARG A 55 20.78 0.59 6.14
C ARG A 55 21.73 -0.36 6.90
N THR A 56 22.16 -1.45 6.29
CA THR A 56 23.06 -2.44 6.94
C THR A 56 24.50 -2.39 6.42
N VAL A 57 24.77 -1.64 5.34
CA VAL A 57 26.12 -1.49 4.80
C VAL A 57 26.98 -0.59 5.70
N PRO A 58 28.31 -0.79 5.74
CA PRO A 58 29.21 -0.02 6.61
C PRO A 58 29.45 1.42 6.15
N ASN A 59 28.89 1.83 5.01
CA ASN A 59 29.02 3.20 4.50
C ASN A 59 28.04 4.14 5.23
N LYS A 60 28.56 5.09 6.01
CA LYS A 60 27.77 6.02 6.81
C LYS A 60 26.84 6.93 5.97
N ALA A 61 27.26 7.34 4.77
CA ALA A 61 26.44 8.18 3.90
C ALA A 61 25.22 7.40 3.39
N VAL A 62 25.42 6.18 2.89
CA VAL A 62 24.35 5.32 2.40
C VAL A 62 23.39 4.97 3.54
N SER A 63 23.94 4.54 4.69
CA SER A 63 23.10 4.20 5.86
C SER A 63 22.34 5.40 6.39
N GLY A 64 22.93 6.61 6.39
CA GLY A 64 22.26 7.85 6.80
C GLY A 64 21.10 8.22 5.88
N LEU A 65 21.32 8.24 4.56
CA LEU A 65 20.27 8.57 3.57
C LEU A 65 19.11 7.57 3.62
N THR A 66 19.41 6.28 3.68
CA THR A 66 18.38 5.24 3.74
C THR A 66 17.62 5.26 5.08
N THR A 67 18.27 5.66 6.17
CA THR A 67 17.61 5.85 7.47
C THR A 67 16.67 7.07 7.41
N ALA A 68 17.12 8.20 6.89
CA ALA A 68 16.28 9.40 6.73
C ALA A 68 15.04 9.12 5.86
N TYR A 69 15.21 8.34 4.78
CA TYR A 69 14.09 7.88 3.95
C TYR A 69 13.05 7.11 4.78
N VAL A 70 13.49 6.11 5.54
CA VAL A 70 12.56 5.28 6.34
C VAL A 70 11.87 6.12 7.41
N GLU A 71 12.59 7.01 8.09
CA GLU A 71 12.01 7.89 9.11
C GLU A 71 10.96 8.82 8.50
N LEU A 72 11.23 9.40 7.33
CA LEU A 72 10.28 10.27 6.64
C LEU A 72 8.98 9.52 6.34
N PHE A 73 9.05 8.38 5.65
CA PHE A 73 7.85 7.67 5.20
C PHE A 73 7.11 6.91 6.31
N ARG A 74 7.77 6.57 7.41
CA ARG A 74 7.11 5.94 8.57
C ARG A 74 6.43 6.92 9.50
N ASN A 75 6.96 8.13 9.65
CA ASN A 75 6.45 9.12 10.59
C ASN A 75 5.30 9.96 10.02
N VAL A 76 5.14 9.99 8.70
CA VAL A 76 4.02 10.68 8.05
C VAL A 76 2.85 9.69 7.86
N PRO A 77 1.64 9.99 8.37
CA PRO A 77 0.46 9.15 8.17
C PRO A 77 0.17 8.92 6.68
N LEU A 78 -0.29 7.72 6.32
CA LEU A 78 -0.56 7.37 4.92
C LEU A 78 -1.52 8.33 4.23
N ILE A 79 -2.60 8.74 4.92
CA ILE A 79 -3.57 9.69 4.35
C ILE A 79 -2.94 11.04 4.01
N VAL A 80 -2.02 11.52 4.85
CA VAL A 80 -1.26 12.76 4.57
C VAL A 80 -0.37 12.57 3.35
N GLN A 81 0.30 11.42 3.23
CA GLN A 81 1.11 11.10 2.04
C GLN A 81 0.23 11.04 0.78
N MET A 82 -0.98 10.45 0.84
CA MET A 82 -1.92 10.46 -0.30
C MET A 82 -2.20 11.88 -0.78
N PHE A 83 -2.55 12.79 0.15
CA PHE A 83 -2.80 14.20 -0.19
C PHE A 83 -1.57 14.92 -0.71
N LEU A 84 -0.40 14.68 -0.12
CA LEU A 84 0.86 15.27 -0.58
C LEU A 84 1.19 14.84 -2.01
N TRP A 85 1.06 13.55 -2.34
CA TRP A 85 1.33 13.05 -3.68
C TRP A 85 0.31 13.52 -4.71
N PHE A 86 -0.97 13.61 -4.33
CA PHE A 86 -2.04 13.94 -5.27
C PHE A 86 -2.18 15.46 -5.52
N PHE A 87 -2.17 16.26 -4.45
CA PHE A 87 -2.45 17.68 -4.54
C PHE A 87 -1.19 18.56 -4.51
N VAL A 88 -0.17 18.17 -3.75
CA VAL A 88 0.99 19.03 -3.46
C VAL A 88 2.17 18.74 -4.36
N PHE A 89 2.49 17.47 -4.59
CA PHE A 89 3.64 17.08 -5.40
C PHE A 89 3.61 17.66 -6.84
N PRO A 90 2.48 17.68 -7.56
CA PRO A 90 2.41 18.28 -8.89
C PRO A 90 2.80 19.76 -8.91
N GLU A 91 2.57 20.51 -7.81
CA GLU A 91 2.92 21.95 -7.75
C GLU A 91 4.43 22.21 -7.72
N PHE A 92 5.23 21.23 -7.29
CA PHE A 92 6.69 21.33 -7.30
C PHE A 92 7.34 20.94 -8.62
N LEU A 93 6.55 20.40 -9.57
CA LEU A 93 7.08 20.01 -10.87
C LEU A 93 7.20 21.22 -11.80
N PRO A 94 8.11 21.16 -12.80
CA PRO A 94 8.10 22.12 -13.90
C PRO A 94 6.73 22.19 -14.57
N GLU A 95 6.33 23.37 -15.06
CA GLU A 95 4.98 23.66 -15.57
C GLU A 95 4.46 22.59 -16.56
N THR A 96 5.31 22.17 -17.51
CA THR A 96 4.96 21.13 -18.48
C THR A 96 4.63 19.79 -17.83
N ALA A 97 5.41 19.36 -16.83
CA ALA A 97 5.19 18.12 -16.11
C ALA A 97 4.00 18.22 -15.14
N SER A 98 3.83 19.36 -14.48
CA SER A 98 2.68 19.65 -13.62
C SER A 98 1.37 19.57 -14.42
N ASN A 99 1.33 20.23 -15.58
CA ASN A 99 0.15 20.20 -16.45
C ASN A 99 -0.15 18.80 -16.97
N TRP A 100 0.88 18.04 -17.32
CA TRP A 100 0.71 16.64 -17.72
C TRP A 100 0.10 15.78 -16.59
N VAL A 101 0.63 15.87 -15.36
CA VAL A 101 0.13 15.14 -14.22
C VAL A 101 -1.32 15.51 -13.89
N LYS A 102 -1.66 16.81 -13.95
CA LYS A 102 -2.99 17.32 -13.58
C LYS A 102 -4.06 17.09 -14.64
N GLN A 103 -3.69 17.08 -15.92
CA GLN A 103 -4.68 17.13 -17.02
C GLN A 103 -4.60 15.93 -17.98
N SER A 104 -3.44 15.27 -18.09
CA SER A 104 -3.19 14.28 -19.13
C SER A 104 -2.78 12.91 -18.60
N MET A 105 -2.48 12.80 -17.30
CA MET A 105 -2.08 11.52 -16.70
C MET A 105 -3.27 10.55 -16.70
N PRO A 106 -3.14 9.36 -17.28
CA PRO A 106 -4.20 8.37 -17.22
C PRO A 106 -4.37 7.85 -15.78
N LEU A 107 -5.61 7.73 -15.33
CA LEU A 107 -5.96 7.20 -14.01
C LEU A 107 -5.17 7.87 -12.86
N PRO A 108 -5.30 9.20 -12.68
CA PRO A 108 -4.46 9.95 -11.74
C PRO A 108 -4.62 9.48 -10.30
N GLU A 109 -5.84 9.12 -9.87
CA GLU A 109 -6.11 8.60 -8.53
C GLU A 109 -5.42 7.25 -8.30
N PHE A 110 -5.50 6.34 -9.27
CA PHE A 110 -4.86 5.03 -9.20
C PHE A 110 -3.33 5.15 -9.18
N SER A 111 -2.77 5.91 -10.11
CA SER A 111 -1.32 6.07 -10.22
C SER A 111 -0.73 6.70 -8.95
N THR A 112 -1.40 7.73 -8.42
CA THR A 112 -0.99 8.38 -7.17
C THR A 112 -1.14 7.43 -5.97
N ALA A 113 -2.25 6.69 -5.88
CA ALA A 113 -2.45 5.72 -4.83
C ALA A 113 -1.36 4.64 -4.83
N VAL A 114 -1.01 4.12 -6.00
CA VAL A 114 0.07 3.12 -6.16
C VAL A 114 1.42 3.68 -5.69
N ILE A 115 1.76 4.91 -6.08
CA ILE A 115 3.01 5.57 -5.66
C ILE A 115 3.02 5.79 -4.14
N ALA A 116 2.01 6.47 -3.60
CA ALA A 116 1.94 6.80 -2.18
C ALA A 116 1.98 5.55 -1.30
N LEU A 117 1.15 4.55 -1.62
CA LEU A 117 1.07 3.29 -0.90
C LEU A 117 2.37 2.47 -1.04
N GLY A 118 2.98 2.49 -2.23
CA GLY A 118 4.25 1.83 -2.50
C GLY A 118 5.39 2.41 -1.66
N PHE A 119 5.55 3.74 -1.62
CA PHE A 119 6.58 4.41 -0.81
C PHE A 119 6.33 4.22 0.70
N TYR A 120 5.09 4.39 1.15
CA TYR A 120 4.73 4.15 2.55
C TYR A 120 5.06 2.71 3.00
N THR A 121 4.66 1.72 2.22
CA THR A 121 4.89 0.31 2.55
C THR A 121 6.36 -0.07 2.39
N SER A 122 7.10 0.53 1.44
CA SER A 122 8.52 0.28 1.25
C SER A 122 9.36 0.60 2.48
N ALA A 123 9.01 1.64 3.23
CA ALA A 123 9.69 1.96 4.48
C ALA A 123 9.49 0.88 5.56
N ARG A 124 8.32 0.22 5.59
CA ARG A 124 8.04 -0.92 6.47
C ARG A 124 8.79 -2.17 6.02
N VAL A 125 8.78 -2.47 4.72
CA VAL A 125 9.56 -3.55 4.13
C VAL A 125 11.06 -3.35 4.42
N ALA A 126 11.57 -2.13 4.28
CA ALA A 126 12.97 -1.80 4.59
C ALA A 126 13.36 -2.13 6.04
N GLU A 127 12.46 -1.87 6.99
CA GLU A 127 12.70 -2.22 8.39
C GLU A 127 12.72 -3.74 8.60
N GLN A 128 11.81 -4.48 7.95
CA GLN A 128 11.81 -5.96 8.01
C GLN A 128 13.09 -6.54 7.42
N VAL A 129 13.51 -6.04 6.25
CA VAL A 129 14.76 -6.46 5.60
C VAL A 129 15.98 -6.16 6.49
N ARG A 130 16.07 -4.95 7.03
CA ARG A 130 17.15 -4.57 7.96
C ARG A 130 17.18 -5.49 9.17
N THR A 131 16.05 -5.69 9.82
CA THR A 131 15.94 -6.55 11.00
C THR A 131 16.34 -7.98 10.68
N GLY A 132 15.85 -8.55 9.57
CA GLY A 132 16.21 -9.89 9.13
C GLY A 132 17.71 -10.06 8.90
N ILE A 133 18.37 -9.07 8.27
CA ILE A 133 19.84 -9.11 8.07
C ILE A 133 20.59 -9.00 9.41
N LEU A 134 20.14 -8.13 10.31
CA LEU A 134 20.81 -7.94 11.61
C LEU A 134 20.62 -9.12 12.58
N THR A 135 19.58 -9.93 12.37
CA THR A 135 19.36 -11.16 13.15
C THR A 135 20.39 -12.25 12.81
N LEU A 136 21.02 -12.17 11.62
CA LEU A 136 22.06 -13.12 11.23
C LEU A 136 23.33 -12.93 12.09
N SER A 137 23.97 -14.03 12.48
CA SER A 137 25.19 -13.96 13.26
C SER A 137 26.31 -13.26 12.49
N ARG A 138 27.11 -12.45 13.19
CA ARG A 138 28.29 -11.78 12.62
C ARG A 138 29.29 -12.79 12.00
N GLY A 139 29.30 -14.00 12.51
CA GLY A 139 30.12 -15.10 12.00
C GLY A 139 29.85 -15.44 10.55
N GLN A 140 28.61 -15.37 10.09
CA GLN A 140 28.25 -15.67 8.69
C GLN A 140 28.80 -14.64 7.71
N LYS A 141 28.75 -13.35 8.06
CA LYS A 141 29.38 -12.29 7.26
C LYS A 141 30.89 -12.48 7.21
N ASN A 142 31.51 -12.71 8.37
CA ASN A 142 32.97 -12.90 8.48
C ASN A 142 33.42 -14.16 7.76
N ALA A 143 32.66 -15.25 7.80
CA ALA A 143 32.97 -16.47 7.05
C ALA A 143 32.96 -16.23 5.53
N GLY A 144 31.97 -15.50 5.01
CA GLY A 144 31.94 -15.12 3.60
C GLY A 144 33.20 -14.33 3.18
N LEU A 145 33.61 -13.32 3.98
CA LEU A 145 34.79 -12.53 3.73
C LEU A 145 36.08 -13.35 3.84
N ALA A 146 36.16 -14.27 4.83
CA ALA A 146 37.29 -15.16 5.01
C ALA A 146 37.48 -16.16 3.85
N LEU A 147 36.38 -16.53 3.17
CA LEU A 147 36.43 -17.33 1.93
C LEU A 147 36.80 -16.51 0.69
N GLY A 148 37.18 -15.24 0.84
CA GLY A 148 37.60 -14.38 -0.25
C GLY A 148 36.46 -13.71 -1.03
N LEU A 149 35.21 -13.81 -0.56
CA LEU A 149 34.10 -13.10 -1.18
C LEU A 149 34.21 -11.60 -0.91
N THR A 150 33.90 -10.79 -1.91
CA THR A 150 33.73 -9.36 -1.70
C THR A 150 32.50 -9.09 -0.80
N LEU A 151 32.40 -7.89 -0.22
CA LEU A 151 31.25 -7.52 0.59
C LEU A 151 29.93 -7.70 -0.17
N GLY A 152 29.86 -7.26 -1.42
CA GLY A 152 28.67 -7.42 -2.28
C GLY A 152 28.33 -8.88 -2.54
N GLN A 153 29.33 -9.73 -2.80
CA GLN A 153 29.14 -11.17 -2.96
C GLN A 153 28.68 -11.83 -1.67
N THR A 154 29.22 -11.44 -0.53
CA THR A 154 28.80 -11.93 0.79
C THR A 154 27.32 -11.59 1.05
N TYR A 155 26.89 -10.35 0.74
CA TYR A 155 25.47 -10.00 0.83
C TYR A 155 24.62 -10.85 -0.12
N ARG A 156 25.00 -10.92 -1.39
CA ARG A 156 24.18 -11.61 -2.42
C ARG A 156 24.07 -13.11 -2.21
N TYR A 157 25.16 -13.78 -1.86
CA TYR A 157 25.21 -15.26 -1.85
C TYR A 157 25.03 -15.86 -0.45
N VAL A 158 25.30 -15.10 0.62
CA VAL A 158 25.25 -15.61 2.00
C VAL A 158 24.12 -14.92 2.78
N MET A 159 24.20 -13.60 2.94
CA MET A 159 23.33 -12.91 3.89
C MET A 159 21.89 -12.78 3.40
N LEU A 160 21.67 -12.36 2.16
CA LEU A 160 20.31 -12.14 1.63
C LEU A 160 19.48 -13.44 1.55
N PRO A 161 20.00 -14.57 1.04
CA PRO A 161 19.23 -15.81 1.01
C PRO A 161 18.84 -16.31 2.40
N MET A 162 19.70 -16.13 3.39
CA MET A 162 19.41 -16.51 4.78
C MET A 162 18.43 -15.54 5.44
N ALA A 163 18.64 -14.23 5.26
CA ALA A 163 17.73 -13.22 5.77
C ALA A 163 16.33 -13.39 5.19
N PHE A 164 16.20 -13.73 3.90
CA PHE A 164 14.91 -13.89 3.23
C PHE A 164 14.00 -14.89 3.97
N ARG A 165 14.54 -16.01 4.46
CA ARG A 165 13.77 -16.99 5.24
C ARG A 165 13.22 -16.42 6.55
N ILE A 166 13.93 -15.47 7.15
CA ILE A 166 13.52 -14.82 8.41
C ILE A 166 12.46 -13.73 8.13
N ILE A 167 12.59 -13.02 6.99
CA ILE A 167 11.73 -11.88 6.67
C ILE A 167 10.40 -12.30 6.01
N VAL A 168 10.30 -13.47 5.40
CA VAL A 168 9.06 -13.93 4.72
C VAL A 168 7.83 -13.86 5.65
N PRO A 169 7.83 -14.37 6.89
CA PRO A 169 6.66 -14.27 7.75
C PRO A 169 6.19 -12.83 8.02
N PRO A 170 7.04 -11.88 8.45
CA PRO A 170 6.60 -10.50 8.64
C PRO A 170 6.23 -9.81 7.32
N LEU A 171 6.86 -10.15 6.18
CA LEU A 171 6.46 -9.63 4.86
C LEU A 171 5.04 -10.08 4.47
N THR A 172 4.63 -11.28 4.86
CA THR A 172 3.25 -11.75 4.63
C THR A 172 2.23 -10.84 5.35
N SER A 173 2.54 -10.41 6.56
CA SER A 173 1.70 -9.46 7.31
C SER A 173 1.64 -8.10 6.61
N GLU A 174 2.76 -7.59 6.11
CA GLU A 174 2.77 -6.33 5.34
C GLU A 174 2.03 -6.46 4.00
N PHE A 175 2.10 -7.63 3.36
CA PHE A 175 1.31 -7.93 2.16
C PHE A 175 -0.19 -7.87 2.44
N MET A 176 -0.67 -8.44 3.55
CA MET A 176 -2.07 -8.32 3.94
C MET A 176 -2.46 -6.88 4.31
N ASN A 177 -1.55 -6.15 4.95
CA ASN A 177 -1.78 -4.77 5.34
C ASN A 177 -1.92 -3.83 4.14
N ILE A 178 -1.22 -4.07 3.03
CA ILE A 178 -1.30 -3.20 1.85
C ILE A 178 -2.71 -3.19 1.25
N PHE A 179 -3.42 -4.33 1.26
CA PHE A 179 -4.82 -4.41 0.83
C PHE A 179 -5.75 -3.59 1.74
N LYS A 180 -5.55 -3.64 3.06
CA LYS A 180 -6.33 -2.82 4.00
C LYS A 180 -6.02 -1.33 3.82
N ASN A 181 -4.76 -0.99 3.61
CA ASN A 181 -4.30 0.38 3.45
C ASN A 181 -4.72 1.00 2.11
N SER A 182 -5.03 0.20 1.08
CA SER A 182 -5.53 0.72 -0.20
C SER A 182 -6.86 1.46 -0.03
N ALA A 183 -7.65 1.11 0.99
CA ALA A 183 -8.89 1.82 1.34
C ALA A 183 -8.69 3.32 1.64
N VAL A 184 -7.47 3.75 2.02
CA VAL A 184 -7.16 5.17 2.23
C VAL A 184 -7.23 5.96 0.92
N ALA A 185 -7.08 5.30 -0.24
CA ALA A 185 -7.14 5.95 -1.55
C ALA A 185 -8.54 6.50 -1.90
N LEU A 186 -9.60 6.07 -1.18
CA LEU A 186 -10.91 6.72 -1.29
C LEU A 186 -10.83 8.23 -1.02
N ALA A 187 -9.88 8.68 -0.21
CA ALA A 187 -9.73 10.10 0.15
C ALA A 187 -9.29 10.99 -1.03
N ILE A 188 -8.71 10.39 -2.06
CA ILE A 188 -8.34 11.07 -3.32
C ILE A 188 -9.28 10.70 -4.49
N GLY A 189 -10.40 10.01 -4.20
CA GLY A 189 -11.43 9.70 -5.18
C GLY A 189 -11.27 8.35 -5.90
N LEU A 190 -10.33 7.49 -5.50
CA LEU A 190 -10.22 6.15 -6.10
C LEU A 190 -11.45 5.30 -5.74
N THR A 191 -12.14 4.81 -6.74
CA THR A 191 -13.36 3.98 -6.62
C THR A 191 -13.04 2.53 -6.27
N GLU A 192 -12.24 2.32 -5.21
CA GLU A 192 -11.91 1.01 -4.67
C GLU A 192 -13.07 0.41 -3.85
N LEU A 193 -12.93 -0.79 -3.33
CA LEU A 193 -14.02 -1.53 -2.68
C LEU A 193 -14.70 -0.76 -1.54
N THR A 194 -13.95 -0.07 -0.69
CA THR A 194 -14.49 0.71 0.44
C THR A 194 -15.27 1.94 -0.04
N PHE A 195 -14.80 2.57 -1.11
CA PHE A 195 -15.52 3.66 -1.77
C PHE A 195 -16.87 3.16 -2.29
N GLN A 196 -16.88 2.06 -3.04
CA GLN A 196 -18.11 1.47 -3.58
C GLN A 196 -19.08 1.05 -2.48
N MET A 197 -18.57 0.43 -1.41
CA MET A 197 -19.42 0.08 -0.25
C MET A 197 -20.01 1.33 0.42
N ARG A 198 -19.26 2.43 0.55
CA ARG A 198 -19.77 3.69 1.10
C ARG A 198 -20.83 4.32 0.22
N GLN A 199 -20.65 4.30 -1.09
CA GLN A 199 -21.71 4.76 -2.02
C GLN A 199 -22.97 3.94 -1.87
N MET A 200 -22.89 2.62 -1.84
CA MET A 200 -24.04 1.74 -1.62
C MET A 200 -24.77 2.05 -0.30
N THR A 201 -24.04 2.39 0.77
CA THR A 201 -24.62 2.62 2.10
C THR A 201 -25.01 4.07 2.36
N GLY A 202 -24.50 5.03 1.62
CA GLY A 202 -24.63 6.46 1.89
C GLY A 202 -25.59 7.20 0.99
N GLU A 203 -25.33 7.20 -0.28
CA GLU A 203 -25.95 8.12 -1.23
C GLU A 203 -27.32 7.63 -1.74
N TYR A 204 -27.51 6.31 -1.80
CA TYR A 204 -28.75 5.68 -2.25
C TYR A 204 -29.58 5.10 -1.09
N ALA A 205 -29.19 5.41 0.12
CA ALA A 205 -29.69 4.84 1.36
C ALA A 205 -31.15 5.19 1.74
N PRO A 206 -31.79 6.32 1.38
CA PRO A 206 -33.14 6.59 1.85
C PRO A 206 -34.21 5.59 1.38
N ALA A 207 -33.95 4.89 0.29
CA ALA A 207 -34.83 3.86 -0.25
C ALA A 207 -34.24 2.45 -0.22
N ASN A 208 -33.05 2.28 0.33
CA ASN A 208 -32.26 1.07 0.16
C ASN A 208 -32.26 0.19 1.42
N PRO A 209 -32.56 -1.12 1.29
CA PRO A 209 -32.57 -2.04 2.42
C PRO A 209 -31.25 -2.14 3.20
N ILE A 210 -30.13 -1.71 2.64
CA ILE A 210 -28.83 -1.61 3.37
C ILE A 210 -28.93 -0.56 4.48
N GLU A 211 -29.63 0.56 4.27
CA GLU A 211 -29.89 1.54 5.32
C GLU A 211 -30.69 0.96 6.48
N VAL A 212 -31.60 0.04 6.17
CA VAL A 212 -32.39 -0.70 7.18
C VAL A 212 -31.46 -1.63 7.99
N ILE A 213 -30.39 -2.12 7.39
CA ILE A 213 -29.37 -2.94 8.08
C ILE A 213 -28.57 -2.08 9.06
N ASP A 214 -28.16 -0.88 8.64
CA ASP A 214 -27.27 -0.04 9.43
C ASP A 214 -28.02 0.81 10.47
N ARG A 215 -29.12 1.46 10.12
CA ARG A 215 -29.85 2.37 11.01
C ARG A 215 -30.75 1.68 12.05
N LYS A 216 -31.30 0.52 11.76
CA LYS A 216 -32.08 -0.23 12.74
C LYS A 216 -31.26 -0.93 13.80
N SER A 217 -29.94 -1.00 13.63
CA SER A 217 -29.03 -1.49 14.66
C SER A 217 -28.62 -0.41 15.68
N VAL A 218 -28.99 0.86 15.46
CA VAL A 218 -28.55 2.01 16.28
C VAL A 218 -29.70 2.61 17.12
N VAL A 219 -30.92 2.05 17.07
CA VAL A 219 -32.05 2.47 17.90
C VAL A 219 -32.47 1.41 18.90
#